data_435128765d6ddc1bb6f58dd78810e002
#
_entry.id   435128765d6ddc1bb6f58dd78810e002
#
_cell.length_a   1.000
_cell.length_b   1.000
_cell.length_c   1.000
_cell.angle_alpha   90.00
_cell.angle_beta   90.00
_cell.angle_gamma   90.00
#
_symmetry.space_group_name_H-M   'P 1'
#
loop_
_entity.id
_entity.type
_entity.pdbx_description
1 polymer ?
#
loop_
_entity_poly.entity_id
_entity_poly.type
_entity_poly.pdbx_seq_one_letter_code
_entity_poly.pdbx_strand_id
1 'polypeptide(L)'
;MTLFTTDYLEYYLTLVSWIVNNGIWAVLVSSGVFALPFVAIIVQEWLKARAEGADEGNKGVLSAARIENRVFVAIVVVMFAGIPFIDVDLNTIQYDSSRSAQCQVSVPQPTDTGWSQSFSTINNQSAKVPVWWAFMHALSRAVTSASVAAIPCGTDLRQMRMEIDATRIDDPVLAQEVADFSRDCYGPARAKLFMQRPQLDEQQMHDVTWIGSRFF
;
A
#
# COMPACT_ATOMS: atom_id res chain seq x y z
N MET A 1 -2.69 -3.03 -13.79
CA MET A 1 -3.84 -2.53 -13.00
C MET A 1 -3.56 -1.10 -12.61
N THR A 2 -4.54 -0.20 -12.70
CA THR A 2 -4.38 1.19 -12.25
C THR A 2 -4.62 1.26 -10.75
N LEU A 3 -3.64 1.76 -9.99
CA LEU A 3 -3.77 2.10 -8.58
C LEU A 3 -4.07 3.59 -8.45
N PHE A 4 -4.80 3.96 -7.42
CA PHE A 4 -5.16 5.33 -7.13
C PHE A 4 -4.64 5.71 -5.76
N THR A 5 -4.00 6.87 -5.67
CA THR A 5 -3.45 7.40 -4.44
C THR A 5 -4.01 8.80 -4.17
N THR A 6 -4.06 9.18 -2.92
CA THR A 6 -4.55 10.48 -2.48
C THR A 6 -3.43 11.44 -2.08
N ASP A 7 -2.20 10.95 -1.98
CA ASP A 7 -1.03 11.78 -1.73
C ASP A 7 0.24 11.24 -2.43
N TYR A 8 1.29 12.06 -2.45
CA TYR A 8 2.53 11.78 -3.16
C TYR A 8 3.40 10.72 -2.47
N LEU A 9 3.39 10.69 -1.15
CA LEU A 9 4.17 9.72 -0.39
C LEU A 9 3.58 8.31 -0.55
N GLU A 10 2.25 8.20 -0.53
CA GLU A 10 1.54 6.96 -0.82
C GLU A 10 1.88 6.46 -2.23
N TYR A 11 1.97 7.35 -3.20
CA TYR A 11 2.36 7.04 -4.57
C TYR A 11 3.71 6.31 -4.63
N TYR A 12 4.72 6.88 -3.98
CA TYR A 12 6.07 6.32 -3.94
C TYR A 12 6.10 5.02 -3.12
N LEU A 13 5.57 5.05 -1.91
CA LEU A 13 5.63 3.91 -0.98
C LEU A 13 4.86 2.70 -1.48
N THR A 14 3.77 2.89 -2.20
CA THR A 14 2.97 1.79 -2.77
C THR A 14 3.83 0.89 -3.68
N LEU A 15 4.60 1.47 -4.59
CA LEU A 15 5.44 0.68 -5.48
C LEU A 15 6.61 0.03 -4.73
N VAL A 16 7.31 0.80 -3.89
CA VAL A 16 8.45 0.27 -3.10
C VAL A 16 8.02 -0.87 -2.20
N SER A 17 6.90 -0.73 -1.50
CA SER A 17 6.38 -1.78 -0.62
C SER A 17 6.09 -3.07 -1.38
N TRP A 18 5.54 -2.98 -2.58
CA TRP A 18 5.26 -4.16 -3.40
C TRP A 18 6.51 -4.76 -4.03
N ILE A 19 7.51 -3.96 -4.38
CA ILE A 19 8.83 -4.47 -4.81
C ILE A 19 9.45 -5.32 -3.69
N VAL A 20 9.44 -4.80 -2.45
CA VAL A 20 9.95 -5.52 -1.28
C VAL A 20 9.15 -6.81 -1.04
N ASN A 21 7.82 -6.73 -1.06
CA ASN A 21 6.96 -7.90 -0.90
C ASN A 21 7.21 -8.97 -1.96
N ASN A 22 7.41 -8.58 -3.23
CA ASN A 22 7.74 -9.52 -4.31
C ASN A 22 9.11 -10.17 -4.07
N GLY A 23 10.08 -9.42 -3.55
CA GLY A 23 11.38 -9.97 -3.14
C GLY A 23 11.24 -11.02 -2.03
N ILE A 24 10.45 -10.74 -0.99
CA ILE A 24 10.16 -11.70 0.09
C ILE A 24 9.47 -12.94 -0.48
N TRP A 25 8.47 -12.77 -1.35
CA TRP A 25 7.80 -13.88 -2.00
C TRP A 25 8.75 -14.75 -2.80
N ALA A 26 9.65 -14.16 -3.59
CA ALA A 26 10.66 -14.89 -4.35
C ALA A 26 11.58 -15.72 -3.45
N VAL A 27 11.99 -15.18 -2.29
CA VAL A 27 12.79 -15.92 -1.29
C VAL A 27 12.00 -17.08 -0.70
N LEU A 28 10.74 -16.88 -0.34
CA LEU A 28 9.88 -17.96 0.19
C LEU A 28 9.71 -19.11 -0.80
N VAL A 29 9.54 -18.79 -2.08
CA VAL A 29 9.41 -19.79 -3.15
C VAL A 29 10.74 -20.51 -3.40
N SER A 30 11.83 -19.75 -3.55
CA SER A 30 13.16 -20.33 -3.85
C SER A 30 13.72 -21.19 -2.72
N SER A 31 13.41 -20.84 -1.47
CA SER A 31 13.81 -21.63 -0.28
C SER A 31 12.91 -22.83 -0.02
N GLY A 32 11.77 -22.94 -0.72
CA GLY A 32 10.77 -23.99 -0.47
C GLY A 32 9.94 -23.80 0.81
N VAL A 33 10.18 -22.76 1.59
CA VAL A 33 9.45 -22.49 2.84
C VAL A 33 7.96 -22.33 2.59
N PHE A 34 7.59 -21.84 1.43
CA PHE A 34 6.19 -21.71 1.02
C PHE A 34 5.43 -23.06 1.00
N ALA A 35 6.14 -24.21 0.86
CA ALA A 35 5.54 -25.54 0.85
C ALA A 35 5.21 -26.06 2.26
N LEU A 36 5.81 -25.50 3.32
CA LEU A 36 5.63 -25.99 4.70
C LEU A 36 4.17 -26.05 5.16
N PRO A 37 3.31 -25.06 4.88
CA PRO A 37 1.89 -25.15 5.25
C PRO A 37 1.18 -26.34 4.63
N PHE A 38 1.50 -26.70 3.38
CA PHE A 38 0.90 -27.85 2.71
C PHE A 38 1.37 -29.16 3.34
N VAL A 39 2.66 -29.27 3.65
CA VAL A 39 3.20 -30.42 4.38
C VAL A 39 2.54 -30.54 5.75
N ALA A 40 2.38 -29.45 6.47
CA ALA A 40 1.72 -29.42 7.77
C ALA A 40 0.26 -29.92 7.69
N ILE A 41 -0.51 -29.48 6.67
CA ILE A 41 -1.88 -29.95 6.44
C ILE A 41 -1.90 -31.46 6.21
N ILE A 42 -1.03 -31.98 5.36
CA ILE A 42 -0.96 -33.41 5.05
C ILE A 42 -0.62 -34.22 6.32
N VAL A 43 0.40 -33.81 7.08
CA VAL A 43 0.81 -34.46 8.32
C VAL A 43 -0.32 -34.40 9.36
N GLN A 44 -0.99 -33.29 9.52
CA GLN A 44 -2.08 -33.13 10.47
C GLN A 44 -3.25 -34.07 10.14
N GLU A 45 -3.66 -34.13 8.89
CA GLU A 45 -4.77 -35.02 8.48
C GLU A 45 -4.37 -36.50 8.57
N TRP A 46 -3.11 -36.84 8.26
CA TRP A 46 -2.58 -38.18 8.44
C TRP A 46 -2.59 -38.60 9.91
N LEU A 47 -2.15 -37.72 10.82
CA LEU A 47 -2.16 -37.98 12.26
C LEU A 47 -3.60 -38.18 12.80
N LYS A 48 -4.54 -37.35 12.33
CA LYS A 48 -5.96 -37.51 12.69
C LYS A 48 -6.53 -38.85 12.22
N ALA A 49 -6.28 -39.20 10.95
CA ALA A 49 -6.72 -40.49 10.42
C ALA A 49 -6.17 -41.69 11.21
N ARG A 50 -4.92 -41.56 11.71
CA ARG A 50 -4.30 -42.59 12.53
C ARG A 50 -4.88 -42.65 13.97
N ALA A 51 -5.26 -41.50 14.54
CA ALA A 51 -5.85 -41.40 15.86
C ALA A 51 -7.31 -41.92 15.91
N GLU A 52 -8.04 -41.82 14.81
CA GLU A 52 -9.44 -42.28 14.71
C GLU A 52 -9.58 -43.81 14.67
N GLY A 53 -8.47 -44.59 14.72
CA GLY A 53 -8.41 -46.05 14.90
C GLY A 53 -8.77 -46.91 13.66
N ALA A 54 -8.45 -48.21 13.73
CA ALA A 54 -8.48 -49.11 12.59
C ALA A 54 -9.88 -49.73 12.25
N ASP A 55 -10.94 -49.37 12.98
CA ASP A 55 -12.16 -50.17 13.04
C ASP A 55 -13.22 -49.98 11.93
N GLU A 56 -13.01 -49.10 10.96
CA GLU A 56 -13.97 -48.97 9.86
C GLU A 56 -13.26 -48.98 8.50
N GLY A 57 -13.58 -49.96 7.67
CA GLY A 57 -12.91 -50.28 6.41
C GLY A 57 -12.88 -49.24 5.29
N ASN A 58 -13.44 -48.02 5.49
CA ASN A 58 -13.51 -46.95 4.47
C ASN A 58 -12.74 -45.67 4.87
N LYS A 59 -11.99 -45.69 5.97
CA LYS A 59 -11.33 -44.49 6.54
C LYS A 59 -10.22 -43.95 5.67
N GLY A 60 -9.50 -44.79 4.93
CA GLY A 60 -8.46 -44.34 4.00
C GLY A 60 -8.99 -43.43 2.88
N VAL A 61 -10.15 -43.77 2.34
CA VAL A 61 -10.79 -42.98 1.25
C VAL A 61 -11.32 -41.64 1.78
N LEU A 62 -11.95 -41.67 2.98
CA LEU A 62 -12.45 -40.45 3.61
C LEU A 62 -11.30 -39.52 4.03
N SER A 63 -10.20 -40.06 4.52
CA SER A 63 -9.00 -39.32 4.87
C SER A 63 -8.35 -38.66 3.62
N ALA A 64 -8.23 -39.41 2.53
CA ALA A 64 -7.71 -38.89 1.27
C ALA A 64 -8.58 -37.74 0.72
N ALA A 65 -9.90 -37.90 0.72
CA ALA A 65 -10.83 -36.86 0.30
C ALA A 65 -10.76 -35.58 1.17
N ARG A 66 -10.53 -35.72 2.49
CA ARG A 66 -10.33 -34.57 3.38
C ARG A 66 -9.01 -33.86 3.10
N ILE A 67 -7.92 -34.62 2.87
CA ILE A 67 -6.61 -34.02 2.49
C ILE A 67 -6.76 -33.27 1.18
N GLU A 68 -7.35 -33.90 0.16
CA GLU A 68 -7.57 -33.31 -1.14
C GLU A 68 -8.33 -31.98 -1.02
N ASN A 69 -9.45 -31.96 -0.31
CA ASN A 69 -10.25 -30.75 -0.14
C ASN A 69 -9.50 -29.63 0.59
N ARG A 70 -8.75 -29.96 1.65
CA ARG A 70 -7.98 -28.96 2.41
C ARG A 70 -6.79 -28.43 1.63
N VAL A 71 -6.09 -29.30 0.91
CA VAL A 71 -4.98 -28.89 0.03
C VAL A 71 -5.51 -28.03 -1.11
N PHE A 72 -6.65 -28.42 -1.70
CA PHE A 72 -7.30 -27.60 -2.73
C PHE A 72 -7.66 -26.20 -2.23
N VAL A 73 -8.32 -26.11 -1.06
CA VAL A 73 -8.65 -24.81 -0.45
C VAL A 73 -7.38 -24.00 -0.16
N ALA A 74 -6.34 -24.65 0.37
CA ALA A 74 -5.07 -23.97 0.64
C ALA A 74 -4.41 -23.45 -0.65
N ILE A 75 -4.44 -24.21 -1.74
CA ILE A 75 -3.95 -23.76 -3.05
C ILE A 75 -4.74 -22.57 -3.54
N VAL A 76 -6.08 -22.60 -3.47
CA VAL A 76 -6.94 -21.49 -3.88
C VAL A 76 -6.63 -20.24 -3.07
N VAL A 77 -6.47 -20.36 -1.74
CA VAL A 77 -6.11 -19.24 -0.86
C VAL A 77 -4.73 -18.67 -1.24
N VAL A 78 -3.73 -19.54 -1.46
CA VAL A 78 -2.39 -19.09 -1.85
C VAL A 78 -2.40 -18.41 -3.22
N MET A 79 -3.15 -18.95 -4.18
CA MET A 79 -3.30 -18.32 -5.51
C MET A 79 -3.98 -16.95 -5.43
N PHE A 80 -5.02 -16.84 -4.62
CA PHE A 80 -5.77 -15.58 -4.49
C PHE A 80 -5.04 -14.53 -3.63
N ALA A 81 -4.46 -14.96 -2.50
CA ALA A 81 -3.92 -14.07 -1.49
C ALA A 81 -2.39 -13.93 -1.51
N GLY A 82 -1.66 -14.95 -1.95
CA GLY A 82 -0.21 -14.98 -1.87
C GLY A 82 0.49 -14.62 -3.17
N ILE A 83 0.07 -15.21 -4.28
CA ILE A 83 0.79 -15.06 -5.54
C ILE A 83 0.54 -13.69 -6.16
N PRO A 84 1.61 -12.90 -6.43
CA PRO A 84 1.48 -11.62 -7.10
C PRO A 84 1.29 -11.81 -8.61
N PHE A 85 0.06 -11.64 -9.10
CA PHE A 85 -0.30 -11.83 -10.51
C PHE A 85 -0.43 -10.54 -11.31
N ILE A 86 -0.82 -9.44 -10.66
CA ILE A 86 -1.26 -8.22 -11.33
C ILE A 86 -0.10 -7.23 -11.35
N ASP A 87 0.33 -6.84 -12.56
CA ASP A 87 1.41 -5.88 -12.73
C ASP A 87 0.97 -4.46 -12.34
N VAL A 88 1.86 -3.78 -11.61
CA VAL A 88 1.75 -2.37 -11.20
C VAL A 88 3.11 -1.71 -11.43
N ASP A 89 3.11 -0.58 -12.09
CA ASP A 89 4.28 0.29 -12.26
C ASP A 89 3.90 1.75 -11.97
N LEU A 90 4.88 2.66 -12.01
CA LEU A 90 4.63 4.08 -11.77
C LEU A 90 3.64 4.68 -12.78
N ASN A 91 3.58 4.16 -14.01
CA ASN A 91 2.66 4.66 -15.03
C ASN A 91 1.22 4.21 -14.78
N THR A 92 1.04 3.15 -14.00
CA THR A 92 -0.29 2.63 -13.62
C THR A 92 -0.80 3.21 -12.31
N ILE A 93 0.02 3.96 -11.57
CA ILE A 93 -0.38 4.64 -10.36
C ILE A 93 -0.85 6.06 -10.73
N GLN A 94 -2.05 6.41 -10.31
CA GLN A 94 -2.66 7.70 -10.61
C GLN A 94 -3.18 8.36 -9.34
N TYR A 95 -3.14 9.69 -9.33
CA TYR A 95 -3.80 10.46 -8.28
C TYR A 95 -5.33 10.36 -8.43
N ASP A 96 -6.06 10.27 -7.32
CA ASP A 96 -7.52 10.22 -7.37
C ASP A 96 -8.08 11.57 -7.85
N SER A 97 -8.67 11.56 -9.04
CA SER A 97 -9.19 12.76 -9.72
C SER A 97 -10.64 13.10 -9.37
N SER A 98 -11.28 12.33 -8.47
CA SER A 98 -12.71 12.50 -8.17
C SER A 98 -13.08 13.93 -7.75
N ARG A 99 -12.24 14.57 -6.93
CA ARG A 99 -12.42 15.95 -6.49
C ARG A 99 -11.91 16.98 -7.50
N SER A 100 -10.86 16.66 -8.24
CA SER A 100 -10.28 17.54 -9.25
C SER A 100 -11.33 17.90 -10.32
N ALA A 101 -12.09 16.92 -10.78
CA ALA A 101 -13.17 17.13 -11.72
C ALA A 101 -14.31 17.98 -11.14
N GLN A 102 -14.67 17.75 -9.88
CA GLN A 102 -15.77 18.46 -9.21
C GLN A 102 -15.41 19.91 -8.87
N CYS A 103 -14.20 20.15 -8.39
CA CYS A 103 -13.76 21.46 -7.89
C CYS A 103 -12.90 22.24 -8.89
N GLN A 104 -12.73 21.74 -10.11
CA GLN A 104 -11.89 22.36 -11.15
C GLN A 104 -10.42 22.59 -10.70
N VAL A 105 -9.92 21.71 -9.85
CA VAL A 105 -8.53 21.73 -9.39
C VAL A 105 -7.70 20.83 -10.30
N SER A 106 -6.50 21.27 -10.69
CA SER A 106 -5.59 20.47 -11.49
C SER A 106 -5.22 19.18 -10.78
N VAL A 107 -5.22 18.04 -11.51
CA VAL A 107 -4.74 16.77 -10.99
C VAL A 107 -3.23 16.86 -10.79
N PRO A 108 -2.72 16.73 -9.56
CA PRO A 108 -1.29 16.72 -9.32
C PRO A 108 -0.61 15.56 -10.06
N GLN A 109 0.54 15.82 -10.66
CA GLN A 109 1.35 14.79 -11.29
C GLN A 109 2.44 14.31 -10.33
N PRO A 110 2.78 13.03 -10.32
CA PRO A 110 3.84 12.52 -9.44
C PRO A 110 5.20 13.16 -9.68
N THR A 111 5.46 13.57 -10.93
CA THR A 111 6.67 14.28 -11.34
C THR A 111 6.75 15.72 -10.80
N ASP A 112 5.64 16.28 -10.36
CA ASP A 112 5.58 17.62 -9.77
C ASP A 112 5.93 17.64 -8.28
N THR A 113 6.37 16.51 -7.75
CA THR A 113 6.76 16.36 -6.34
C THR A 113 8.25 16.65 -6.16
N GLY A 114 8.66 17.05 -4.96
CA GLY A 114 10.07 17.16 -4.59
C GLY A 114 10.84 15.81 -4.62
N TRP A 115 10.14 14.71 -4.82
CA TRP A 115 10.66 13.34 -4.92
C TRP A 115 11.09 12.94 -6.34
N SER A 116 11.14 13.86 -7.28
CA SER A 116 11.45 13.57 -8.70
C SER A 116 12.77 12.80 -8.91
N GLN A 117 13.80 13.08 -8.09
CA GLN A 117 15.06 12.33 -8.15
C GLN A 117 14.90 10.89 -7.64
N SER A 118 14.12 10.69 -6.58
CA SER A 118 13.84 9.35 -6.07
C SER A 118 13.00 8.53 -7.04
N PHE A 119 12.07 9.17 -7.76
CA PHE A 119 11.33 8.51 -8.83
C PHE A 119 12.22 8.09 -9.99
N SER A 120 13.26 8.85 -10.33
CA SER A 120 14.18 8.48 -11.39
C SER A 120 14.93 7.18 -11.10
N THR A 121 15.18 6.88 -9.83
CA THR A 121 15.88 5.65 -9.39
C THR A 121 15.00 4.39 -9.51
N ILE A 122 13.70 4.54 -9.36
CA ILE A 122 12.72 3.43 -9.49
C ILE A 122 11.92 3.49 -10.79
N ASN A 123 12.24 4.46 -11.65
CA ASN A 123 11.62 4.56 -12.97
C ASN A 123 11.89 3.27 -13.75
N ASN A 124 10.88 2.77 -14.45
CA ASN A 124 10.87 1.47 -15.13
C ASN A 124 10.89 0.23 -14.21
N GLN A 125 10.81 0.40 -12.90
CA GLN A 125 10.56 -0.74 -12.01
C GLN A 125 9.07 -1.06 -12.01
N SER A 126 8.78 -2.35 -12.00
CA SER A 126 7.42 -2.87 -11.85
C SER A 126 7.33 -3.76 -10.63
N ALA A 127 6.20 -3.78 -10.01
CA ALA A 127 5.86 -4.71 -8.94
C ALA A 127 4.59 -5.47 -9.31
N LYS A 128 4.38 -6.60 -8.64
CA LYS A 128 3.16 -7.38 -8.82
C LYS A 128 2.39 -7.44 -7.50
N VAL A 129 1.06 -7.39 -7.61
CA VAL A 129 0.18 -7.46 -6.45
C VAL A 129 -0.73 -8.68 -6.52
N PRO A 130 -1.13 -9.26 -5.38
CA PRO A 130 -2.10 -10.34 -5.34
C PRO A 130 -3.50 -9.88 -5.73
N VAL A 131 -4.31 -10.80 -6.22
CA VAL A 131 -5.69 -10.53 -6.67
C VAL A 131 -6.57 -9.97 -5.54
N TRP A 132 -6.47 -10.53 -4.33
CA TRP A 132 -7.26 -10.06 -3.18
C TRP A 132 -6.96 -8.60 -2.85
N TRP A 133 -5.67 -8.22 -2.89
CA TRP A 133 -5.26 -6.86 -2.59
C TRP A 133 -5.80 -5.88 -3.65
N ALA A 134 -5.70 -6.27 -4.92
CA ALA A 134 -6.26 -5.48 -6.02
C ALA A 134 -7.77 -5.25 -5.87
N PHE A 135 -8.49 -6.29 -5.45
CA PHE A 135 -9.93 -6.20 -5.15
C PHE A 135 -10.21 -5.26 -3.97
N MET A 136 -9.48 -5.42 -2.87
CA MET A 136 -9.63 -4.56 -1.69
C MET A 136 -9.25 -3.11 -1.99
N HIS A 137 -8.20 -2.89 -2.79
CA HIS A 137 -7.83 -1.56 -3.25
C HIS A 137 -8.96 -0.90 -4.08
N ALA A 138 -9.55 -1.63 -5.01
CA ALA A 138 -10.67 -1.13 -5.82
C ALA A 138 -11.89 -0.75 -4.95
N LEU A 139 -12.22 -1.58 -3.96
CA LEU A 139 -13.29 -1.31 -3.02
C LEU A 139 -12.99 -0.09 -2.13
N SER A 140 -11.80 -0.04 -1.56
CA SER A 140 -11.33 1.10 -0.75
C SER A 140 -11.35 2.39 -1.54
N ARG A 141 -10.86 2.36 -2.78
CA ARG A 141 -10.94 3.51 -3.68
C ARG A 141 -12.36 4.00 -3.89
N ALA A 142 -13.32 3.11 -4.14
CA ALA A 142 -14.70 3.50 -4.37
C ALA A 142 -15.27 4.26 -3.15
N VAL A 143 -14.99 3.78 -1.94
CA VAL A 143 -15.39 4.43 -0.69
C VAL A 143 -14.67 5.76 -0.50
N THR A 144 -13.36 5.80 -0.72
CA THR A 144 -12.55 7.01 -0.57
C THR A 144 -12.97 8.09 -1.58
N SER A 145 -13.15 7.71 -2.85
CA SER A 145 -13.60 8.66 -3.89
C SER A 145 -14.99 9.23 -3.57
N ALA A 146 -15.92 8.39 -3.09
CA ALA A 146 -17.24 8.85 -2.67
C ALA A 146 -17.16 9.82 -1.48
N SER A 147 -16.31 9.51 -0.50
CA SER A 147 -16.10 10.36 0.69
C SER A 147 -15.46 11.69 0.31
N VAL A 148 -14.43 11.68 -0.54
CA VAL A 148 -13.74 12.89 -1.01
C VAL A 148 -14.68 13.76 -1.86
N ALA A 149 -15.52 13.15 -2.70
CA ALA A 149 -16.51 13.88 -3.51
C ALA A 149 -17.60 14.55 -2.66
N ALA A 150 -17.89 14.03 -1.46
CA ALA A 150 -18.86 14.62 -0.54
C ALA A 150 -18.34 15.87 0.19
N ILE A 151 -17.03 16.13 0.16
CA ILE A 151 -16.44 17.30 0.84
C ILE A 151 -16.60 18.54 -0.03
N PRO A 152 -17.10 19.67 0.52
CA PRO A 152 -17.26 20.93 -0.23
C PRO A 152 -15.94 21.41 -0.83
N CYS A 153 -16.01 22.02 -2.03
CA CYS A 153 -14.86 22.66 -2.64
C CYS A 153 -14.37 23.84 -1.78
N GLY A 154 -13.06 24.11 -1.84
CA GLY A 154 -12.43 25.15 -1.02
C GLY A 154 -11.81 24.67 0.29
N THR A 155 -12.10 23.42 0.72
CA THR A 155 -11.43 22.83 1.89
C THR A 155 -10.10 22.17 1.47
N ASP A 156 -8.99 22.56 2.08
CA ASP A 156 -7.71 21.92 1.84
C ASP A 156 -7.61 20.59 2.60
N LEU A 157 -7.79 19.49 1.88
CA LEU A 157 -7.74 18.15 2.45
C LEU A 157 -6.33 17.75 2.95
N ARG A 158 -5.30 18.34 2.35
CA ARG A 158 -3.92 18.06 2.76
C ARG A 158 -3.64 18.70 4.12
N GLN A 159 -4.03 19.97 4.26
CA GLN A 159 -3.90 20.67 5.54
C GLN A 159 -4.72 19.98 6.62
N MET A 160 -5.98 19.63 6.32
CA MET A 160 -6.83 18.92 7.26
C MET A 160 -6.21 17.58 7.69
N ARG A 161 -5.67 16.80 6.76
CA ARG A 161 -4.98 15.55 7.07
C ARG A 161 -3.77 15.78 7.97
N MET A 162 -2.93 16.78 7.66
CA MET A 162 -1.78 17.12 8.49
C MET A 162 -2.18 17.56 9.90
N GLU A 163 -3.25 18.33 10.04
CA GLU A 163 -3.79 18.73 11.34
C GLU A 163 -4.31 17.53 12.13
N ILE A 164 -5.02 16.60 11.47
CA ILE A 164 -5.49 15.36 12.09
C ILE A 164 -4.33 14.48 12.54
N ASP A 165 -3.33 14.29 11.68
CA ASP A 165 -2.17 13.46 12.00
C ASP A 165 -1.31 14.10 13.10
N ALA A 166 -1.16 15.42 13.10
CA ALA A 166 -0.42 16.16 14.14
C ALA A 166 -1.11 16.13 15.53
N THR A 167 -2.44 16.02 15.55
CA THR A 167 -3.20 16.00 16.82
C THR A 167 -3.27 14.61 17.45
N ARG A 168 -2.77 13.55 16.81
CA ARG A 168 -3.01 12.17 17.24
C ARG A 168 -1.79 11.26 17.24
N ILE A 169 -0.64 11.76 17.59
CA ILE A 169 0.53 10.89 17.84
C ILE A 169 0.49 10.46 19.30
N ASP A 170 -0.16 9.33 19.57
CA ASP A 170 -0.27 8.76 20.92
C ASP A 170 1.03 8.08 21.39
N ASP A 171 1.90 7.70 20.46
CA ASP A 171 3.21 7.14 20.76
C ASP A 171 4.22 8.26 21.05
N PRO A 172 4.75 8.36 22.29
CA PRO A 172 5.67 9.42 22.66
C PRO A 172 7.01 9.37 21.90
N VAL A 173 7.47 8.19 21.49
CA VAL A 173 8.70 8.04 20.72
C VAL A 173 8.50 8.60 19.31
N LEU A 174 7.42 8.20 18.66
CA LEU A 174 7.06 8.69 17.32
C LEU A 174 6.78 10.19 17.33
N ALA A 175 6.09 10.69 18.37
CA ALA A 175 5.85 12.12 18.53
C ALA A 175 7.16 12.92 18.61
N GLN A 176 8.15 12.39 19.32
CA GLN A 176 9.46 13.01 19.42
C GLN A 176 10.23 12.96 18.10
N GLU A 177 10.23 11.83 17.40
CA GLU A 177 10.86 11.70 16.08
C GLU A 177 10.26 12.68 15.04
N VAL A 178 8.92 12.82 15.02
CA VAL A 178 8.24 13.77 14.15
C VAL A 178 8.57 15.22 14.53
N ALA A 179 8.66 15.53 15.84
CA ALA A 179 9.05 16.84 16.30
C ALA A 179 10.50 17.18 15.92
N ASP A 180 11.41 16.22 16.06
CA ASP A 180 12.81 16.36 15.69
C ASP A 180 12.95 16.52 14.17
N PHE A 181 12.25 15.73 13.37
CA PHE A 181 12.19 15.90 11.92
C PHE A 181 11.66 17.28 11.53
N SER A 182 10.57 17.72 12.16
CA SER A 182 9.99 19.05 11.90
C SER A 182 10.97 20.18 12.20
N ARG A 183 11.69 20.07 13.30
CA ARG A 183 12.67 21.08 13.73
C ARG A 183 13.94 21.07 12.88
N ASP A 184 14.50 19.89 12.61
CA ASP A 184 15.85 19.75 12.06
C ASP A 184 15.86 19.66 10.55
N CYS A 185 14.77 19.22 9.94
CA CYS A 185 14.66 19.05 8.48
C CYS A 185 13.62 19.98 7.86
N TYR A 186 12.36 19.83 8.22
CA TYR A 186 11.26 20.54 7.57
C TYR A 186 11.28 22.06 7.81
N GLY A 187 11.50 22.49 9.04
CA GLY A 187 11.58 23.91 9.40
C GLY A 187 12.68 24.67 8.64
N PRO A 188 13.93 24.17 8.66
CA PRO A 188 15.03 24.79 7.89
C PRO A 188 14.81 24.76 6.38
N ALA A 189 14.27 23.68 5.82
CA ALA A 189 13.97 23.59 4.40
C ALA A 189 12.92 24.63 3.98
N ARG A 190 11.86 24.77 4.76
CA ARG A 190 10.82 25.79 4.57
C ARG A 190 11.37 27.20 4.69
N ALA A 191 12.20 27.47 5.70
CA ALA A 191 12.84 28.77 5.85
C ALA A 191 13.73 29.11 4.65
N LYS A 192 14.53 28.15 4.18
CA LYS A 192 15.37 28.30 2.99
C LYS A 192 14.55 28.59 1.73
N LEU A 193 13.43 27.91 1.55
CA LEU A 193 12.52 28.13 0.43
C LEU A 193 11.98 29.56 0.43
N PHE A 194 11.49 30.08 1.56
CA PHE A 194 11.00 31.45 1.68
C PHE A 194 12.10 32.51 1.43
N MET A 195 13.33 32.20 1.80
CA MET A 195 14.47 33.06 1.50
C MET A 195 14.80 33.10 0.00
N GLN A 196 14.65 31.98 -0.70
CA GLN A 196 14.94 31.87 -2.12
C GLN A 196 13.79 32.36 -3.03
N ARG A 197 12.56 32.24 -2.56
CA ARG A 197 11.35 32.63 -3.29
C ARG A 197 10.42 33.46 -2.41
N PRO A 198 10.71 34.76 -2.25
CA PRO A 198 9.94 35.63 -1.34
C PRO A 198 8.50 35.92 -1.81
N GLN A 199 8.20 35.64 -3.08
CA GLN A 199 6.87 35.81 -3.64
C GLN A 199 6.37 34.45 -4.13
N LEU A 200 5.61 33.76 -3.27
CA LEU A 200 4.85 32.58 -3.62
C LEU A 200 3.42 32.99 -3.92
N ASP A 201 2.87 32.45 -5.00
CA ASP A 201 1.46 32.55 -5.32
C ASP A 201 0.63 31.83 -4.23
N GLU A 202 -0.64 32.24 -4.05
CA GLU A 202 -1.53 31.71 -3.02
C GLU A 202 -1.63 30.17 -3.09
N GLN A 203 -1.66 29.62 -4.31
CA GLN A 203 -1.69 28.20 -4.56
C GLN A 203 -0.37 27.51 -4.19
N GLN A 204 0.76 28.16 -4.42
CA GLN A 204 2.09 27.68 -4.01
C GLN A 204 2.28 27.75 -2.49
N MET A 205 1.70 28.76 -1.85
CA MET A 205 1.69 28.88 -0.39
C MET A 205 1.00 27.69 0.29
N HIS A 206 -0.12 27.24 -0.26
CA HIS A 206 -0.80 26.04 0.21
C HIS A 206 0.05 24.77 0.02
N ASP A 207 0.78 24.67 -1.09
CA ASP A 207 1.66 23.52 -1.35
C ASP A 207 2.87 23.48 -0.40
N VAL A 208 3.38 24.60 0.07
CA VAL A 208 4.54 24.67 1.00
C VAL A 208 4.21 24.13 2.39
N THR A 209 2.95 24.09 2.79
CA THR A 209 2.54 23.50 4.08
C THR A 209 2.57 21.99 4.09
N TRP A 210 2.81 21.36 2.95
CA TRP A 210 2.79 19.92 2.76
C TRP A 210 4.20 19.32 2.66
N ILE A 211 4.54 18.34 3.50
CA ILE A 211 5.89 17.71 3.55
C ILE A 211 6.28 17.04 2.23
N GLY A 212 5.33 16.52 1.46
CA GLY A 212 5.55 15.92 0.14
C GLY A 212 5.41 16.92 -1.02
N SER A 213 5.51 18.20 -0.76
CA SER A 213 5.42 19.25 -1.77
C SER A 213 6.60 19.20 -2.75
N ARG A 214 6.33 19.58 -4.01
CA ARG A 214 7.37 19.75 -5.04
C ARG A 214 8.42 20.82 -4.73
N PHE A 215 8.23 21.59 -3.68
CA PHE A 215 9.14 22.64 -3.27
C PHE A 215 10.24 22.16 -2.31
N PHE A 216 10.07 20.97 -1.74
CA PHE A 216 11.05 20.30 -0.89
C PHE A 216 11.58 19.08 -1.62
#